data_58801450327579011da27d3215bdda36
#
_entry.id   58801450327579011da27d3215bdda36
#
_cell.length_a   1.000
_cell.length_b   1.000
_cell.length_c   1.000
_cell.angle_alpha   90.00
_cell.angle_beta   90.00
_cell.angle_gamma   90.00
#
_symmetry.space_group_name_H-M   'P 1'
#
loop_
_entity.id
_entity.type
_entity.pdbx_description
1 polymer ?
#
loop_
_entity_poly.entity_id
_entity_poly.type
_entity_poly.pdbx_seq_one_letter_code
_entity_poly.pdbx_strand_id
1 'polypeptide(L)'
;ESFHRDKYYIPGDVWEFNFSVKSYTSDNKVIEVNETKSKFTVSSIEVRPLSLIVNHITPKDSEDTMYDILIYDDKGNEVLRFSEFYNDEGTNIGKTSVYRNLNRDCKYIKIVYEEMELIPNKKAPGTINIKKDDVEDVVFQINLK
;
A
#
# COMPACT_ATOMS: atom_id res chain seq x y z
N GLU A 1 -29.41 7.75 0.38
CA GLU A 1 -29.12 9.05 -0.25
C GLU A 1 -29.01 8.87 -1.75
N SER A 2 -29.95 9.46 -2.49
CA SER A 2 -29.99 9.39 -3.94
C SER A 2 -29.02 10.42 -4.51
N PHE A 3 -27.99 9.96 -5.20
CA PHE A 3 -27.15 10.83 -6.05
C PHE A 3 -28.03 11.38 -7.18
N HIS A 4 -28.37 12.66 -7.11
CA HIS A 4 -28.90 13.38 -8.26
C HIS A 4 -27.77 13.58 -9.25
N ARG A 5 -27.73 12.75 -10.31
CA ARG A 5 -26.97 13.03 -11.50
C ARG A 5 -27.72 14.11 -12.27
N ASP A 6 -27.21 15.33 -12.25
CA ASP A 6 -27.60 16.33 -13.21
C ASP A 6 -27.27 15.80 -14.62
N LYS A 7 -28.29 15.32 -15.30
CA LYS A 7 -28.17 14.95 -16.72
C LYS A 7 -28.07 16.23 -17.52
N TYR A 8 -26.87 16.65 -17.85
CA TYR A 8 -26.67 17.59 -18.93
C TYR A 8 -27.05 16.89 -20.23
N TYR A 9 -28.29 17.12 -20.67
CA TYR A 9 -28.77 16.67 -21.98
C TYR A 9 -28.30 17.69 -23.02
N ILE A 10 -27.32 17.32 -23.86
CA ILE A 10 -26.95 18.05 -25.05
C ILE A 10 -27.76 17.43 -26.18
N PRO A 11 -28.80 18.14 -26.71
CA PRO A 11 -29.62 17.59 -27.77
C PRO A 11 -28.81 17.44 -29.07
N GLY A 12 -28.75 16.22 -29.59
CA GLY A 12 -28.23 15.96 -30.93
C GLY A 12 -26.94 15.19 -31.07
N ASP A 13 -26.14 15.05 -29.98
CA ASP A 13 -24.90 14.30 -30.04
C ASP A 13 -25.02 13.01 -29.24
N VAL A 14 -24.98 11.88 -29.95
CA VAL A 14 -24.82 10.55 -29.32
C VAL A 14 -23.33 10.20 -29.40
N TRP A 15 -22.67 10.16 -28.21
CA TRP A 15 -21.31 9.71 -28.13
C TRP A 15 -21.31 8.21 -27.82
N GLU A 16 -20.83 7.41 -28.74
CA GLU A 16 -20.65 5.97 -28.56
C GLU A 16 -19.15 5.66 -28.46
N PHE A 17 -18.76 5.05 -27.32
CA PHE A 17 -17.38 4.62 -27.11
C PHE A 17 -17.32 3.09 -27.16
N ASN A 18 -16.71 2.56 -28.21
CA ASN A 18 -16.42 1.14 -28.34
C ASN A 18 -14.97 0.88 -27.96
N PHE A 19 -14.73 0.15 -26.87
CA PHE A 19 -13.39 -0.25 -26.49
C PHE A 19 -13.36 -1.73 -26.09
N SER A 20 -12.25 -2.38 -26.37
CA SER A 20 -11.98 -3.74 -25.94
C SER A 20 -11.10 -3.73 -24.69
N VAL A 21 -11.55 -4.40 -23.63
CA VAL A 21 -10.75 -4.62 -22.43
C VAL A 21 -10.14 -6.01 -22.47
N LYS A 22 -8.81 -6.07 -22.49
CA LYS A 22 -8.11 -7.34 -22.40
C LYS A 22 -7.96 -7.72 -20.92
N SER A 23 -8.46 -8.89 -20.53
CA SER A 23 -8.26 -9.43 -19.20
C SER A 23 -6.85 -9.98 -19.06
N TYR A 24 -6.16 -9.64 -17.95
CA TYR A 24 -4.83 -10.13 -17.59
C TYR A 24 -4.86 -11.04 -16.36
N THR A 25 -5.99 -11.67 -16.08
CA THR A 25 -6.16 -12.51 -14.88
C THR A 25 -5.25 -13.73 -14.83
N SER A 26 -4.76 -14.19 -15.99
CA SER A 26 -3.81 -15.33 -16.10
C SER A 26 -2.39 -14.99 -15.66
N ASP A 27 -2.05 -13.71 -15.53
CA ASP A 27 -0.68 -13.26 -15.23
C ASP A 27 -0.48 -12.91 -13.75
N ASN A 28 -1.47 -13.20 -12.91
CA ASN A 28 -1.37 -12.97 -11.48
C ASN A 28 -0.51 -14.06 -10.83
N LYS A 29 0.45 -13.64 -10.01
CA LYS A 29 1.29 -14.53 -9.22
C LYS A 29 1.11 -14.21 -7.75
N VAL A 30 0.72 -15.20 -6.97
CA VAL A 30 0.66 -15.11 -5.50
C VAL A 30 1.90 -15.79 -4.91
N ILE A 31 2.54 -15.09 -3.98
CA ILE A 31 3.70 -15.58 -3.23
C ILE A 31 3.30 -15.59 -1.77
N GLU A 32 3.16 -16.79 -1.20
CA GLU A 32 2.96 -16.95 0.24
C GLU A 32 4.30 -16.71 0.93
N VAL A 33 4.35 -15.71 1.82
CA VAL A 33 5.56 -15.31 2.53
C VAL A 33 5.54 -15.84 3.96
N ASN A 34 4.49 -15.49 4.72
CA ASN A 34 4.28 -15.91 6.11
C ASN A 34 5.52 -15.71 7.00
N GLU A 35 6.24 -14.61 6.79
CA GLU A 35 7.45 -14.27 7.53
C GLU A 35 7.17 -13.15 8.53
N THR A 36 7.64 -13.34 9.75
CA THR A 36 7.56 -12.34 10.82
C THR A 36 8.97 -11.88 11.20
N LYS A 37 9.18 -10.57 11.23
CA LYS A 37 10.37 -9.92 11.76
C LYS A 37 9.98 -8.87 12.79
N SER A 38 10.53 -8.97 14.00
CA SER A 38 10.13 -8.11 15.11
C SER A 38 8.60 -8.17 15.32
N LYS A 39 7.91 -7.05 15.17
CA LYS A 39 6.46 -6.88 15.34
C LYS A 39 5.66 -6.82 14.02
N PHE A 40 6.32 -7.04 12.89
CA PHE A 40 5.72 -6.98 11.55
C PHE A 40 5.65 -8.36 10.91
N THR A 41 4.56 -8.65 10.24
CA THR A 41 4.38 -9.90 9.49
C THR A 41 3.99 -9.58 8.06
N VAL A 42 4.71 -10.14 7.09
CA VAL A 42 4.29 -10.16 5.69
C VAL A 42 3.65 -11.51 5.42
N SER A 43 2.36 -11.52 5.12
CA SER A 43 1.60 -12.75 4.90
C SER A 43 1.73 -13.24 3.46
N SER A 44 1.42 -12.40 2.50
CA SER A 44 1.51 -12.75 1.08
C SER A 44 1.73 -11.52 0.20
N ILE A 45 2.20 -11.79 -1.02
CA ILE A 45 2.36 -10.79 -2.07
C ILE A 45 1.67 -11.30 -3.32
N GLU A 46 0.85 -10.47 -3.94
CA GLU A 46 0.26 -10.76 -5.24
C GLU A 46 0.82 -9.80 -6.29
N VAL A 47 1.52 -10.34 -7.26
CA VAL A 47 2.05 -9.59 -8.42
C VAL A 47 1.01 -9.68 -9.54
N ARG A 48 0.53 -8.52 -9.97
CA ARG A 48 -0.42 -8.35 -11.07
C ARG A 48 0.21 -7.51 -12.19
N PRO A 49 -0.34 -7.52 -13.41
CA PRO A 49 0.22 -6.76 -14.53
C PRO A 49 0.39 -5.26 -14.28
N LEU A 50 -0.48 -4.66 -13.47
CA LEU A 50 -0.52 -3.21 -13.23
C LEU A 50 -0.38 -2.83 -11.75
N SER A 51 -0.29 -3.82 -10.85
CA SER A 51 -0.25 -3.56 -9.41
C SER A 51 0.51 -4.65 -8.66
N LEU A 52 0.98 -4.28 -7.49
CA LEU A 52 1.50 -5.17 -6.47
C LEU A 52 0.58 -5.05 -5.26
N ILE A 53 0.13 -6.17 -4.72
CA ILE A 53 -0.66 -6.21 -3.49
C ILE A 53 0.18 -6.88 -2.41
N VAL A 54 0.26 -6.25 -1.26
CA VAL A 54 0.96 -6.76 -0.08
C VAL A 54 -0.03 -6.92 1.05
N ASN A 55 -0.19 -8.15 1.54
CA ASN A 55 -0.94 -8.46 2.74
C ASN A 55 0.02 -8.58 3.91
N HIS A 56 -0.17 -7.75 4.92
CA HIS A 56 0.74 -7.66 6.04
C HIS A 56 0.03 -7.29 7.34
N ILE A 57 0.69 -7.52 8.47
CA ILE A 57 0.19 -7.21 9.80
C ILE A 57 1.18 -6.28 10.49
N THR A 58 0.69 -5.19 11.05
CA THR A 58 1.46 -4.23 11.84
C THR A 58 0.81 -4.06 13.21
N PRO A 59 1.55 -3.58 14.23
CA PRO A 59 0.92 -3.06 15.43
C PRO A 59 -0.02 -1.90 15.07
N LYS A 60 -1.02 -1.66 15.91
CA LYS A 60 -1.84 -0.45 15.79
C LYS A 60 -1.00 0.79 16.07
N ASP A 61 -1.28 1.86 15.35
CA ASP A 61 -0.77 3.18 15.69
C ASP A 61 -1.27 3.59 17.09
N SER A 62 -0.47 4.33 17.81
CA SER A 62 -0.80 4.89 19.11
C SER A 62 -0.82 6.42 19.05
N GLU A 63 -1.04 7.07 20.20
CA GLU A 63 -0.97 8.54 20.28
C GLU A 63 0.44 9.08 19.99
N ASP A 64 1.47 8.26 20.25
CA ASP A 64 2.87 8.66 20.16
C ASP A 64 3.63 8.02 19.00
N THR A 65 3.05 6.98 18.37
CA THR A 65 3.77 6.17 17.39
C THR A 65 2.87 5.77 16.22
N MET A 66 3.38 5.91 15.01
CA MET A 66 2.79 5.34 13.81
C MET A 66 3.81 4.50 13.05
N TYR A 67 3.31 3.60 12.20
CA TYR A 67 4.12 2.70 11.39
C TYR A 67 3.88 2.97 9.93
N ASP A 68 4.95 3.29 9.20
CA ASP A 68 4.90 3.44 7.75
C ASP A 68 5.54 2.23 7.04
N ILE A 69 5.11 2.00 5.82
CA ILE A 69 5.61 0.93 4.97
C ILE A 69 6.04 1.51 3.62
N LEU A 70 7.30 1.30 3.28
CA LEU A 70 7.88 1.68 2.01
C LEU A 70 8.26 0.42 1.22
N ILE A 71 8.07 0.43 -0.08
CA ILE A 71 8.51 -0.65 -0.95
C ILE A 71 9.47 -0.11 -1.98
N TYR A 72 10.57 -0.82 -2.17
CA TYR A 72 11.57 -0.52 -3.18
C TYR A 72 11.71 -1.70 -4.15
N ASP A 73 11.90 -1.40 -5.43
CA ASP A 73 12.23 -2.38 -6.44
C ASP A 73 13.70 -2.83 -6.34
N ASP A 74 14.10 -3.79 -7.16
CA ASP A 74 15.48 -4.33 -7.22
C ASP A 74 16.53 -3.33 -7.71
N LYS A 75 16.11 -2.14 -8.16
CA LYS A 75 16.97 -1.02 -8.55
C LYS A 75 17.01 0.09 -7.50
N GLY A 76 16.28 -0.08 -6.40
CA GLY A 76 16.18 0.89 -5.31
C GLY A 76 15.19 2.03 -5.57
N ASN A 77 14.33 1.94 -6.58
CA ASN A 77 13.27 2.92 -6.79
C ASN A 77 12.08 2.61 -5.88
N GLU A 78 11.49 3.63 -5.30
CA GLU A 78 10.28 3.49 -4.51
C GLU A 78 9.08 3.10 -5.39
N VAL A 79 8.33 2.09 -4.96
CA VAL A 79 7.08 1.66 -5.57
C VAL A 79 5.94 2.37 -4.87
N LEU A 80 5.23 3.23 -5.57
CA LEU A 80 4.25 4.14 -4.96
C LEU A 80 2.99 3.40 -4.48
N ARG A 81 2.62 3.61 -3.23
CA ARG A 81 1.36 3.12 -2.66
C ARG A 81 0.18 3.88 -3.28
N PHE A 82 -0.82 3.14 -3.70
CA PHE A 82 -2.04 3.67 -4.29
C PHE A 82 -3.21 3.69 -3.31
N SER A 83 -3.39 2.60 -2.57
CA SER A 83 -4.44 2.46 -1.57
C SER A 83 -4.05 1.46 -0.50
N GLU A 84 -4.73 1.54 0.62
CA GLU A 84 -4.55 0.63 1.75
C GLU A 84 -5.90 0.34 2.39
N PHE A 85 -6.15 -0.92 2.71
CA PHE A 85 -7.34 -1.40 3.38
C PHE A 85 -6.95 -2.01 4.73
N TYR A 86 -7.79 -1.84 5.72
CA TYR A 86 -7.51 -2.24 7.10
C TYR A 86 -8.50 -3.27 7.58
N ASN A 87 -8.01 -4.24 8.36
CA ASN A 87 -8.81 -5.18 9.11
C ASN A 87 -8.31 -5.20 10.56
N ASP A 88 -9.18 -4.93 11.52
CA ASP A 88 -8.84 -4.87 12.93
C ASP A 88 -8.63 -6.28 13.49
N GLU A 89 -7.44 -6.57 14.01
CA GLU A 89 -7.06 -7.85 14.60
C GLU A 89 -6.63 -7.69 16.08
N GLY A 90 -7.41 -6.93 16.85
CA GLY A 90 -7.14 -6.70 18.28
C GLY A 90 -6.02 -5.69 18.53
N THR A 91 -4.84 -6.12 18.99
CA THR A 91 -3.68 -5.25 19.19
C THR A 91 -2.91 -4.92 17.92
N ASN A 92 -3.19 -5.65 16.84
CA ASN A 92 -2.58 -5.49 15.53
C ASN A 92 -3.62 -5.06 14.50
N ILE A 93 -3.14 -4.62 13.35
CA ILE A 93 -3.94 -4.32 12.17
C ILE A 93 -3.44 -5.15 11.01
N GLY A 94 -4.34 -5.95 10.43
CA GLY A 94 -4.15 -6.54 9.11
C GLY A 94 -4.32 -5.47 8.05
N LYS A 95 -3.38 -5.36 7.13
CA LYS A 95 -3.36 -4.37 6.06
C LYS A 95 -3.24 -5.06 4.71
N THR A 96 -4.02 -4.58 3.75
CA THR A 96 -3.87 -4.91 2.34
C THR A 96 -3.47 -3.64 1.61
N SER A 97 -2.20 -3.52 1.25
CA SER A 97 -1.65 -2.34 0.59
C SER A 97 -1.47 -2.60 -0.90
N VAL A 98 -1.96 -1.69 -1.73
CA VAL A 98 -1.90 -1.76 -3.19
C VAL A 98 -0.93 -0.73 -3.71
N TYR A 99 0.02 -1.18 -4.51
CA TYR A 99 1.09 -0.38 -5.10
C TYR A 99 0.99 -0.38 -6.63
N ARG A 100 1.47 0.68 -7.26
CA ARG A 100 1.48 0.85 -8.73
C ARG A 100 2.89 0.88 -9.28
N ASN A 101 2.97 0.64 -10.59
CA ASN A 101 4.19 0.86 -11.38
C ASN A 101 5.37 -0.04 -11.00
N LEU A 102 5.11 -1.24 -10.46
CA LEU A 102 6.20 -2.21 -10.34
C LEU A 102 6.66 -2.60 -11.75
N ASN A 103 7.96 -2.51 -11.98
CA ASN A 103 8.55 -2.98 -13.24
C ASN A 103 8.35 -4.49 -13.37
N ARG A 104 7.85 -4.94 -14.53
CA ARG A 104 7.61 -6.38 -14.82
C ARG A 104 8.89 -7.23 -14.74
N ASP A 105 10.04 -6.63 -14.96
CA ASP A 105 11.33 -7.31 -14.89
C ASP A 105 11.94 -7.32 -13.49
N CYS A 106 11.26 -6.73 -12.50
CA CYS A 106 11.69 -6.70 -11.12
C CYS A 106 11.90 -8.12 -10.59
N LYS A 107 13.07 -8.37 -10.01
CA LYS A 107 13.47 -9.69 -9.51
C LYS A 107 13.08 -9.90 -8.06
N TYR A 108 13.18 -8.85 -7.26
CA TYR A 108 12.80 -8.84 -5.86
C TYR A 108 12.30 -7.46 -5.46
N ILE A 109 11.56 -7.41 -4.37
CA ILE A 109 11.22 -6.16 -3.70
C ILE A 109 11.81 -6.15 -2.30
N LYS A 110 12.05 -4.94 -1.78
CA LYS A 110 12.34 -4.71 -0.37
C LYS A 110 11.15 -4.01 0.25
N ILE A 111 10.61 -4.57 1.32
CA ILE A 111 9.57 -3.98 2.15
C ILE A 111 10.26 -3.45 3.39
N VAL A 112 10.15 -2.16 3.63
CA VAL A 112 10.79 -1.46 4.77
C VAL A 112 9.70 -0.93 5.66
N TYR A 113 9.71 -1.35 6.92
CA TYR A 113 8.84 -0.80 7.96
C TYR A 113 9.62 0.21 8.78
N GLU A 114 9.09 1.41 8.83
CA GLU A 114 9.63 2.53 9.61
C GLU A 114 8.71 2.83 10.80
N GLU A 115 9.30 3.07 11.94
CA GLU A 115 8.61 3.58 13.12
C GLU A 115 8.77 5.11 13.17
N MET A 116 7.65 5.79 13.32
CA MET A 116 7.59 7.24 13.36
C MET A 116 7.07 7.71 14.71
N GLU A 117 7.76 8.64 15.32
CA GLU A 117 7.35 9.30 16.55
C GLU A 117 6.42 10.47 16.22
N LEU A 118 5.27 10.53 16.91
CA LEU A 118 4.29 11.61 16.80
C LEU A 118 4.52 12.61 17.93
N ILE A 119 5.05 13.78 17.62
CA ILE A 119 5.40 14.81 18.60
C ILE A 119 4.39 15.94 18.53
N PRO A 120 3.57 16.17 19.58
CA PRO A 120 2.66 17.32 19.62
C PRO A 120 3.42 18.62 19.46
N ASN A 121 2.96 19.48 18.54
CA ASN A 121 3.59 20.78 18.32
C ASN A 121 3.15 21.80 19.39
N LYS A 122 4.03 22.09 20.34
CA LYS A 122 3.77 23.04 21.43
C LYS A 122 3.51 24.48 20.94
N LYS A 123 4.00 24.83 19.74
CA LYS A 123 3.85 26.20 19.17
C LYS A 123 2.58 26.36 18.34
N ALA A 124 1.98 25.25 17.91
CA ALA A 124 0.76 25.23 17.13
C ALA A 124 -0.17 24.12 17.64
N PRO A 125 -0.98 24.38 18.69
CA PRO A 125 -1.89 23.40 19.27
C PRO A 125 -2.78 22.77 18.21
N GLY A 126 -2.94 21.44 18.27
CA GLY A 126 -3.70 20.65 17.29
C GLY A 126 -2.90 20.20 16.06
N THR A 127 -1.61 20.54 15.96
CA THR A 127 -0.71 19.99 14.94
C THR A 127 0.28 19.01 15.55
N ILE A 128 0.69 18.03 14.73
CA ILE A 128 1.63 16.98 15.12
C ILE A 128 2.84 17.05 14.18
N ASN A 129 4.04 17.04 14.75
CA ASN A 129 5.27 16.83 14.00
C ASN A 129 5.55 15.33 13.93
N ILE A 130 5.91 14.84 12.76
CA ILE A 130 6.30 13.45 12.55
C ILE A 130 7.82 13.42 12.44
N LYS A 131 8.45 12.59 13.25
CA LYS A 131 9.89 12.35 13.22
C LYS A 131 10.14 10.87 13.07
N LYS A 132 11.07 10.49 12.20
CA LYS A 132 11.54 9.10 12.15
C LYS A 132 12.17 8.75 13.49
N ASP A 133 11.77 7.64 14.09
CA ASP A 133 12.38 7.14 15.31
C ASP A 133 13.81 6.65 15.04
N ASP A 134 14.64 6.63 16.07
CA ASP A 134 16.02 6.10 16.00
C ASP A 134 16.07 4.56 16.02
N VAL A 135 14.90 3.91 15.96
CA VAL A 135 14.79 2.43 15.87
C VAL A 135 15.22 1.98 14.47
N GLU A 136 15.96 0.89 14.40
CA GLU A 136 16.40 0.29 13.15
C GLU A 136 15.19 -0.20 12.32
N ASP A 137 15.19 0.13 11.02
CA ASP A 137 14.15 -0.28 10.10
C ASP A 137 14.10 -1.82 9.98
N VAL A 138 12.89 -2.36 9.93
CA VAL A 138 12.68 -3.79 9.68
C VAL A 138 12.51 -4.02 8.19
N VAL A 139 13.42 -4.82 7.60
CA VAL A 139 13.47 -5.04 6.14
C VAL A 139 13.16 -6.48 5.79
N PHE A 140 12.20 -6.66 4.88
CA PHE A 140 11.93 -7.93 4.20
C PHE A 140 12.41 -7.83 2.76
N GLN A 141 13.10 -8.85 2.26
CA GLN A 141 13.44 -8.96 0.84
C GLN A 141 12.73 -10.17 0.26
N ILE A 142 11.84 -9.96 -0.69
CA ILE A 142 10.99 -10.98 -1.27
C ILE A 142 11.31 -11.15 -2.75
N ASN A 143 11.69 -12.35 -3.15
CA ASN A 143 11.93 -12.69 -4.54
C ASN A 143 10.60 -12.84 -5.30
N LEU A 144 10.50 -12.19 -6.46
CA LEU A 144 9.31 -12.20 -7.30
C LEU A 144 9.39 -13.23 -8.45
N LYS A 145 10.55 -13.80 -8.68
CA LYS A 145 10.80 -14.80 -9.75
C LYS A 145 11.27 -16.13 -9.20
#